data_c1cf8529cd0d417400cd6d49aff1d268
#
_entry.id   c1cf8529cd0d417400cd6d49aff1d268
#
_cell.length_a   1.000
_cell.length_b   1.000
_cell.length_c   1.000
_cell.angle_alpha   90.00
_cell.angle_beta   90.00
_cell.angle_gamma   90.00
#
_symmetry.space_group_name_H-M   'P 1'
#
loop_
_entity.id
_entity.type
_entity.pdbx_description
1 polymer ?
#
loop_
_entity_poly.entity_id
_entity_poly.type
_entity_poly.pdbx_seq_one_letter_code
_entity_poly.pdbx_strand_id
1 'polypeptide(L)'
;MAQRTLIFLAGLLWAAGASAQTTRVRGQVTDTADGKPLQFVSVVFPGTTTGITTDEQGIYALETRDTVSRVQASMVGYATRTLPLTPGTFNHVDFALEAVEFGIGQVVITPGENPAYPILDGVIRNKPLNDPERYDTYSCRTYTKMELDLTNIRPQFRSRRLQRNFGFVFDYVDTSALTGQAYLPAMISESTADLYRSSRPAFKREVIRASRISGVEDNFAAAQFTGGMHGDVNFYDNFIDIFNVRFASPLSDGGRAFYNYFLVDSMVTEGRKIYKIRFHPKRLTTPVLDGEVNIDSASYALQSASARMPKGVNVNWIRHLMLDNENRPADKGRWFRVRDRVSAEFSVSTADSS
;
A
#
# COMPACT_ATOMS: atom_id res chain seq x y z
N MET A 1 -22.80 16.01 -64.04
CA MET A 1 -22.63 14.91 -63.05
C MET A 1 -21.23 14.90 -62.37
N ALA A 2 -20.16 15.22 -63.07
CA ALA A 2 -18.79 15.18 -62.52
C ALA A 2 -18.50 16.14 -61.36
N GLN A 3 -19.13 17.33 -61.32
CA GLN A 3 -18.90 18.34 -60.26
C GLN A 3 -19.49 17.96 -58.87
N ARG A 4 -20.59 17.21 -58.84
CA ARG A 4 -21.21 16.72 -57.60
C ARG A 4 -20.43 15.56 -56.96
N THR A 5 -19.77 14.75 -57.81
CA THR A 5 -18.95 13.63 -57.35
C THR A 5 -17.63 14.11 -56.69
N LEU A 6 -17.05 15.23 -57.17
CA LEU A 6 -15.83 15.81 -56.63
C LEU A 6 -16.02 16.41 -55.25
N ILE A 7 -17.17 17.02 -54.96
CA ILE A 7 -17.50 17.59 -53.66
C ILE A 7 -17.71 16.49 -52.59
N PHE A 8 -18.29 15.33 -53.00
CA PHE A 8 -18.41 14.18 -52.08
C PHE A 8 -17.06 13.52 -51.73
N LEU A 9 -16.14 13.46 -52.72
CA LEU A 9 -14.79 12.92 -52.46
C LEU A 9 -13.95 13.84 -51.57
N ALA A 10 -14.08 15.16 -51.74
CA ALA A 10 -13.38 16.14 -50.88
C ALA A 10 -13.92 16.12 -49.43
N GLY A 11 -15.22 15.88 -49.22
CA GLY A 11 -15.81 15.73 -47.89
C GLY A 11 -15.39 14.45 -47.17
N LEU A 12 -15.16 13.35 -47.90
CA LEU A 12 -14.67 12.09 -47.29
C LEU A 12 -13.20 12.17 -46.85
N LEU A 13 -12.38 12.97 -47.52
CA LEU A 13 -10.96 13.17 -47.14
C LEU A 13 -10.75 14.04 -45.88
N TRP A 14 -11.73 14.88 -45.54
CA TRP A 14 -11.68 15.68 -44.29
C TRP A 14 -12.15 14.92 -43.07
N ALA A 15 -12.92 13.84 -43.20
CA ALA A 15 -13.38 13.03 -42.10
C ALA A 15 -12.33 12.03 -41.57
N ALA A 16 -11.22 11.82 -42.29
CA ALA A 16 -10.17 10.85 -41.89
C ALA A 16 -9.14 11.38 -40.89
N GLY A 17 -9.26 12.64 -40.43
CA GLY A 17 -8.24 13.31 -39.61
C GLY A 17 -8.51 13.40 -38.08
N ALA A 18 -9.63 12.90 -37.57
CA ALA A 18 -9.92 12.92 -36.16
C ALA A 18 -9.35 11.68 -35.45
N SER A 19 -8.03 11.49 -35.52
CA SER A 19 -7.34 10.60 -34.55
C SER A 19 -7.48 11.19 -33.18
N ALA A 20 -8.26 10.58 -32.31
CA ALA A 20 -8.28 10.95 -30.90
C ALA A 20 -6.85 10.81 -30.36
N GLN A 21 -6.16 11.93 -30.18
CA GLN A 21 -4.80 11.95 -29.65
C GLN A 21 -4.84 11.49 -28.19
N THR A 22 -4.30 10.30 -27.93
CA THR A 22 -4.20 9.72 -26.60
C THR A 22 -2.90 10.20 -25.93
N THR A 23 -2.99 10.84 -24.77
CA THR A 23 -1.84 11.15 -23.94
C THR A 23 -1.46 9.89 -23.16
N ARG A 24 -0.23 9.44 -23.30
CA ARG A 24 0.32 8.29 -22.57
C ARG A 24 1.49 8.73 -21.74
N VAL A 25 1.55 8.22 -20.52
CA VAL A 25 2.66 8.49 -19.58
C VAL A 25 3.13 7.18 -19.03
N ARG A 26 4.43 6.99 -18.96
CA ARG A 26 5.10 5.90 -18.28
C ARG A 26 6.32 6.42 -17.57
N GLY A 27 6.65 5.83 -16.42
CA GLY A 27 7.85 6.17 -15.69
C GLY A 27 7.99 5.35 -14.42
N GLN A 28 8.94 5.75 -13.61
CA GLN A 28 9.23 5.16 -12.31
C GLN A 28 9.12 6.23 -11.22
N VAL A 29 8.68 5.82 -10.04
CA VAL A 29 8.68 6.67 -8.84
C VAL A 29 9.70 6.12 -7.86
N THR A 30 10.61 6.99 -7.41
CA THR A 30 11.69 6.65 -6.48
C THR A 30 11.69 7.58 -5.27
N ASP A 31 12.30 7.15 -4.19
CA ASP A 31 12.64 8.01 -3.05
C ASP A 31 13.84 8.91 -3.40
N THR A 32 13.77 10.19 -3.06
CA THR A 32 14.85 11.14 -3.32
C THR A 32 16.10 10.86 -2.45
N ALA A 33 15.92 10.27 -1.26
CA ALA A 33 17.02 10.09 -0.32
C ALA A 33 17.94 8.91 -0.69
N ASP A 34 17.37 7.81 -1.20
CA ASP A 34 18.13 6.58 -1.46
C ASP A 34 17.96 6.02 -2.88
N GLY A 35 17.11 6.66 -3.70
CA GLY A 35 16.84 6.24 -5.09
C GLY A 35 16.03 4.96 -5.23
N LYS A 36 15.53 4.38 -4.13
CA LYS A 36 14.74 3.14 -4.17
C LYS A 36 13.37 3.36 -4.81
N PRO A 37 12.86 2.35 -5.54
CA PRO A 37 11.53 2.42 -6.12
C PRO A 37 10.46 2.47 -5.03
N LEU A 38 9.48 3.37 -5.22
CA LEU A 38 8.33 3.52 -4.34
C LEU A 38 7.11 2.85 -4.97
N GLN A 39 6.61 1.82 -4.31
CA GLN A 39 5.38 1.14 -4.69
C GLN A 39 4.16 1.81 -4.04
N PHE A 40 2.97 1.58 -4.61
CA PHE A 40 1.69 2.16 -4.15
C PHE A 40 1.61 3.69 -4.18
N VAL A 41 2.49 4.35 -4.93
CA VAL A 41 2.36 5.77 -5.20
C VAL A 41 1.15 5.99 -6.10
N SER A 42 0.24 6.85 -5.68
CA SER A 42 -0.89 7.27 -6.52
C SER A 42 -0.40 8.23 -7.60
N VAL A 43 -0.52 7.84 -8.86
CA VAL A 43 -0.18 8.66 -10.01
C VAL A 43 -1.47 9.00 -10.77
N VAL A 44 -1.77 10.30 -10.89
CA VAL A 44 -3.04 10.79 -11.45
C VAL A 44 -2.82 11.94 -12.44
N PHE A 45 -3.76 12.14 -13.34
CA PHE A 45 -3.86 13.40 -14.09
C PHE A 45 -4.72 14.38 -13.29
N PRO A 46 -4.13 15.48 -12.76
CA PRO A 46 -4.87 16.45 -11.94
C PRO A 46 -6.09 17.03 -12.67
N GLY A 47 -7.24 17.09 -11.96
CA GLY A 47 -8.50 17.58 -12.52
C GLY A 47 -9.24 16.56 -13.39
N THR A 48 -8.70 15.35 -13.55
CA THR A 48 -9.40 14.23 -14.18
C THR A 48 -9.64 13.13 -13.16
N THR A 49 -10.30 12.08 -13.60
CA THR A 49 -10.61 10.91 -12.78
C THR A 49 -9.71 9.72 -13.12
N THR A 50 -8.68 9.94 -13.93
CA THR A 50 -7.78 8.88 -14.40
C THR A 50 -6.52 8.83 -13.55
N GLY A 51 -6.27 7.67 -12.94
CA GLY A 51 -5.11 7.43 -12.09
C GLY A 51 -4.77 5.95 -11.97
N ILE A 52 -3.57 5.67 -11.50
CA ILE A 52 -3.04 4.33 -11.23
C ILE A 52 -2.11 4.36 -10.01
N THR A 53 -1.84 3.21 -9.43
CA THR A 53 -0.79 3.05 -8.40
C THR A 53 0.45 2.39 -9.01
N THR A 54 1.63 2.75 -8.50
CA THR A 54 2.89 2.11 -8.92
C THR A 54 2.97 0.67 -8.43
N ASP A 55 3.64 -0.17 -9.22
CA ASP A 55 3.95 -1.56 -8.88
C ASP A 55 5.13 -1.68 -7.88
N GLU A 56 5.60 -2.90 -7.65
CA GLU A 56 6.73 -3.20 -6.73
C GLU A 56 8.05 -2.57 -7.16
N GLN A 57 8.22 -2.35 -8.45
CA GLN A 57 9.38 -1.70 -9.04
C GLN A 57 9.20 -0.19 -9.15
N GLY A 58 8.12 0.35 -8.55
CA GLY A 58 7.79 1.77 -8.65
C GLY A 58 7.33 2.20 -10.05
N ILE A 59 7.06 1.26 -10.95
CA ILE A 59 6.71 1.55 -12.34
C ILE A 59 5.21 1.85 -12.45
N TYR A 60 4.87 2.80 -13.31
CA TYR A 60 3.48 3.11 -13.66
C TYR A 60 3.32 3.34 -15.16
N ALA A 61 2.13 3.10 -15.66
CA ALA A 61 1.72 3.44 -17.02
C ALA A 61 0.26 3.91 -17.00
N LEU A 62 0.02 5.08 -17.55
CA LEU A 62 -1.27 5.76 -17.51
C LEU A 62 -1.60 6.34 -18.88
N GLU A 63 -2.85 6.23 -19.32
CA GLU A 63 -3.29 6.83 -20.56
C GLU A 63 -4.66 7.50 -20.44
N THR A 64 -4.87 8.56 -21.19
CA THR A 64 -6.16 9.25 -21.29
C THR A 64 -6.39 9.84 -22.67
N ARG A 65 -7.65 10.01 -23.03
CA ARG A 65 -8.08 10.77 -24.23
C ARG A 65 -8.38 12.22 -23.90
N ASP A 66 -8.38 12.57 -22.61
CA ASP A 66 -8.57 13.94 -22.17
C ASP A 66 -7.31 14.76 -22.48
N THR A 67 -7.50 16.06 -22.72
CA THR A 67 -6.38 16.97 -22.91
C THR A 67 -5.78 17.31 -21.55
N VAL A 68 -4.73 16.59 -21.16
CA VAL A 68 -4.02 16.76 -19.89
C VAL A 68 -2.61 17.31 -20.13
N SER A 69 -2.19 18.25 -19.31
CA SER A 69 -0.88 18.89 -19.39
C SER A 69 0.01 18.64 -18.17
N ARG A 70 -0.46 17.84 -17.21
CA ARG A 70 0.26 17.55 -15.96
C ARG A 70 -0.03 16.14 -15.49
N VAL A 71 0.94 15.54 -14.78
CA VAL A 71 0.80 14.30 -14.03
C VAL A 71 1.27 14.55 -12.59
N GLN A 72 0.60 13.96 -11.63
CA GLN A 72 0.89 14.13 -10.20
C GLN A 72 1.12 12.77 -9.56
N ALA A 73 2.18 12.69 -8.74
CA ALA A 73 2.45 11.56 -7.89
C ALA A 73 2.28 11.95 -6.41
N SER A 74 1.59 11.12 -5.63
CA SER A 74 1.34 11.34 -4.21
C SER A 74 1.38 10.04 -3.43
N MET A 75 2.01 10.06 -2.27
CA MET A 75 2.10 8.94 -1.33
C MET A 75 2.12 9.45 0.10
N VAL A 76 1.58 8.66 1.04
CA VAL A 76 1.64 8.97 2.48
C VAL A 76 3.10 9.01 2.93
N GLY A 77 3.49 10.08 3.60
CA GLY A 77 4.87 10.27 4.06
C GLY A 77 5.77 10.97 3.07
N TYR A 78 5.25 11.33 1.89
CA TYR A 78 6.03 12.01 0.85
C TYR A 78 5.37 13.30 0.38
N ALA A 79 6.19 14.27 -0.04
CA ALA A 79 5.70 15.47 -0.68
C ALA A 79 5.06 15.14 -2.02
N THR A 80 3.83 15.60 -2.24
CA THR A 80 3.16 15.47 -3.54
C THR A 80 3.94 16.25 -4.62
N ARG A 81 4.20 15.60 -5.74
CA ARG A 81 4.93 16.22 -6.87
C ARG A 81 4.10 16.19 -8.14
N THR A 82 4.07 17.34 -8.83
CA THR A 82 3.37 17.48 -10.11
C THR A 82 4.37 17.88 -11.20
N LEU A 83 4.35 17.16 -12.33
CA LEU A 83 5.22 17.40 -13.46
C LEU A 83 4.41 17.70 -14.74
N PRO A 84 4.96 18.51 -15.66
CA PRO A 84 4.29 18.86 -16.92
C PRO A 84 4.31 17.67 -17.90
N LEU A 85 3.31 17.65 -18.81
CA LEU A 85 3.20 16.71 -19.92
C LEU A 85 2.95 17.43 -21.23
N THR A 86 3.31 16.79 -22.32
CA THR A 86 2.89 17.18 -23.67
C THR A 86 1.62 16.40 -24.04
N PRO A 87 0.46 17.06 -24.17
CA PRO A 87 -0.79 16.40 -24.53
C PRO A 87 -0.72 15.67 -25.87
N GLY A 88 -1.46 14.57 -25.99
CA GLY A 88 -1.58 13.82 -27.24
C GLY A 88 -0.33 13.05 -27.66
N THR A 89 0.68 12.93 -26.80
CA THR A 89 1.93 12.24 -27.09
C THR A 89 2.26 11.19 -26.02
N PHE A 90 3.29 10.38 -26.30
CA PHE A 90 3.92 9.56 -25.29
C PHE A 90 4.91 10.39 -24.47
N ASN A 91 4.77 10.36 -23.14
CA ASN A 91 5.65 11.03 -22.21
C ASN A 91 6.35 9.98 -21.33
N HIS A 92 7.65 10.11 -21.14
CA HIS A 92 8.40 9.39 -20.10
C HIS A 92 8.66 10.33 -18.94
N VAL A 93 8.13 10.02 -17.76
CA VAL A 93 8.19 10.89 -16.60
C VAL A 93 8.53 10.10 -15.35
N ASP A 94 9.71 10.34 -14.79
CA ASP A 94 10.12 9.74 -13.53
C ASP A 94 9.90 10.75 -12.39
N PHE A 95 9.43 10.24 -11.26
CA PHE A 95 9.27 11.01 -10.04
C PHE A 95 10.32 10.60 -9.00
N ALA A 96 10.96 11.59 -8.40
CA ALA A 96 11.69 11.41 -7.15
C ALA A 96 10.89 12.13 -6.06
N LEU A 97 10.30 11.38 -5.12
CA LEU A 97 9.51 11.93 -4.03
C LEU A 97 10.38 12.13 -2.80
N GLU A 98 10.22 13.25 -2.14
CA GLU A 98 10.91 13.59 -0.90
C GLU A 98 10.06 13.14 0.29
N ALA A 99 10.68 12.37 1.19
CA ALA A 99 10.04 12.01 2.45
C ALA A 99 9.84 13.25 3.31
N VAL A 100 8.61 13.52 3.72
CA VAL A 100 8.30 14.64 4.61
C VAL A 100 7.88 14.12 5.97
N GLU A 101 8.47 14.67 7.03
CA GLU A 101 7.87 14.52 8.35
C GLU A 101 6.51 15.23 8.32
N PHE A 102 5.46 14.48 8.66
CA PHE A 102 4.11 15.04 8.63
C PHE A 102 3.95 16.23 9.58
N GLY A 103 4.18 17.42 9.03
CA GLY A 103 3.47 18.59 9.49
C GLY A 103 2.02 18.41 9.02
N ILE A 104 1.06 18.60 9.91
CA ILE A 104 -0.36 18.67 9.58
C ILE A 104 -0.49 19.79 8.55
N GLY A 105 -0.52 19.44 7.25
CA GLY A 105 -0.91 20.38 6.23
C GLY A 105 -2.25 20.94 6.66
N GLN A 106 -2.38 22.24 6.66
CA GLN A 106 -3.56 22.97 7.15
C GLN A 106 -4.82 22.38 6.49
N VAL A 107 -5.50 21.48 7.22
CA VAL A 107 -6.78 20.96 6.80
C VAL A 107 -7.77 22.07 7.07
N VAL A 108 -8.26 22.69 6.02
CA VAL A 108 -9.34 23.68 6.12
C VAL A 108 -10.57 22.96 6.62
N ILE A 109 -10.87 23.11 7.91
CA ILE A 109 -12.11 22.61 8.51
C ILE A 109 -13.20 23.58 8.07
N THR A 110 -13.94 23.22 7.05
CA THR A 110 -15.15 23.93 6.67
C THR A 110 -16.23 23.64 7.73
N PRO A 111 -16.95 24.63 8.25
CA PRO A 111 -18.05 24.41 9.17
C PRO A 111 -19.11 23.55 8.47
N GLY A 112 -19.39 22.36 9.00
CA GLY A 112 -20.34 21.40 8.43
C GLY A 112 -20.02 19.97 8.88
N GLU A 113 -20.85 19.02 8.46
CA GLU A 113 -20.60 17.61 8.69
C GLU A 113 -19.38 17.15 7.88
N ASN A 114 -18.46 16.42 8.53
CA ASN A 114 -17.24 15.93 7.89
C ASN A 114 -17.58 14.98 6.72
N PRO A 115 -17.20 15.30 5.48
CA PRO A 115 -17.58 14.54 4.28
C PRO A 115 -17.02 13.09 4.26
N ALA A 116 -16.04 12.77 5.07
CA ALA A 116 -15.55 11.41 5.22
C ALA A 116 -16.52 10.51 6.02
N TYR A 117 -17.33 11.07 6.92
CA TYR A 117 -18.19 10.29 7.79
C TYR A 117 -19.27 9.50 7.06
N PRO A 118 -20.04 10.04 6.13
CA PRO A 118 -21.01 9.25 5.36
C PRO A 118 -20.37 8.08 4.61
N ILE A 119 -19.14 8.26 4.12
CA ILE A 119 -18.40 7.20 3.43
C ILE A 119 -18.00 6.09 4.41
N LEU A 120 -17.47 6.45 5.59
CA LEU A 120 -17.12 5.50 6.64
C LEU A 120 -18.35 4.74 7.15
N ASP A 121 -19.49 5.42 7.31
CA ASP A 121 -20.75 4.76 7.66
C ASP A 121 -21.20 3.79 6.57
N GLY A 122 -20.95 4.13 5.30
CA GLY A 122 -21.13 3.23 4.17
C GLY A 122 -20.24 1.98 4.29
N VAL A 123 -18.94 2.14 4.61
CA VAL A 123 -18.02 1.02 4.85
C VAL A 123 -18.54 0.12 5.97
N ILE A 124 -18.88 0.69 7.13
CA ILE A 124 -19.34 -0.06 8.30
C ILE A 124 -20.60 -0.88 7.98
N ARG A 125 -21.60 -0.27 7.31
CA ARG A 125 -22.82 -0.97 6.91
C ARG A 125 -22.58 -2.10 5.92
N ASN A 126 -21.58 -1.97 5.06
CA ASN A 126 -21.29 -2.93 4.01
C ASN A 126 -20.17 -3.94 4.37
N LYS A 127 -19.62 -3.89 5.58
CA LYS A 127 -18.65 -4.91 6.06
C LYS A 127 -19.14 -6.36 5.82
N PRO A 128 -20.41 -6.73 6.08
CA PRO A 128 -20.85 -8.12 5.86
C PRO A 128 -20.72 -8.59 4.41
N LEU A 129 -20.71 -7.67 3.45
CA LEU A 129 -20.60 -7.96 2.02
C LEU A 129 -19.16 -7.88 1.50
N ASN A 130 -18.34 -7.03 2.13
CA ASN A 130 -17.03 -6.67 1.62
C ASN A 130 -15.86 -7.31 2.39
N ASP A 131 -16.12 -7.80 3.61
CA ASP A 131 -15.11 -8.48 4.42
C ASP A 131 -14.96 -9.94 3.97
N PRO A 132 -13.81 -10.34 3.39
CA PRO A 132 -13.60 -11.71 2.94
C PRO A 132 -13.75 -12.75 4.05
N GLU A 133 -13.50 -12.35 5.30
CA GLU A 133 -13.64 -13.26 6.44
C GLU A 133 -15.09 -13.66 6.76
N ARG A 134 -16.04 -12.88 6.26
CA ARG A 134 -17.47 -13.13 6.40
C ARG A 134 -18.09 -13.90 5.24
N TYR A 135 -17.30 -14.22 4.20
CA TYR A 135 -17.81 -15.04 3.08
C TYR A 135 -18.05 -16.47 3.52
N ASP A 136 -19.12 -17.08 3.00
CA ASP A 136 -19.50 -18.46 3.36
C ASP A 136 -18.36 -19.45 3.04
N THR A 137 -17.83 -19.38 1.83
CA THR A 137 -16.69 -20.21 1.39
C THR A 137 -15.84 -19.45 0.38
N TYR A 138 -14.54 -19.66 0.43
CA TYR A 138 -13.63 -19.26 -0.62
C TYR A 138 -12.37 -20.13 -0.65
N SER A 139 -11.70 -20.12 -1.78
CA SER A 139 -10.34 -20.63 -1.91
C SER A 139 -9.49 -19.64 -2.70
N CYS A 140 -8.25 -19.50 -2.31
CA CYS A 140 -7.29 -18.65 -3.01
C CYS A 140 -5.89 -19.23 -2.88
N ARG A 141 -5.01 -18.81 -3.80
CA ARG A 141 -3.58 -19.05 -3.65
C ARG A 141 -2.94 -17.84 -2.99
N THR A 142 -2.19 -18.09 -1.93
CA THR A 142 -1.45 -17.09 -1.19
C THR A 142 0.05 -17.22 -1.48
N TYR A 143 0.72 -16.09 -1.59
CA TYR A 143 2.16 -15.99 -1.51
C TYR A 143 2.48 -15.11 -0.31
N THR A 144 3.31 -15.62 0.57
CA THR A 144 3.75 -14.92 1.77
C THR A 144 5.26 -14.77 1.75
N LYS A 145 5.73 -13.54 1.88
CA LYS A 145 7.14 -13.24 2.13
C LYS A 145 7.25 -12.59 3.50
N MET A 146 8.15 -13.12 4.32
CA MET A 146 8.54 -12.54 5.59
C MET A 146 10.03 -12.24 5.53
N GLU A 147 10.39 -11.04 5.92
CA GLU A 147 11.77 -10.58 6.03
C GLU A 147 11.98 -10.05 7.45
N LEU A 148 12.98 -10.57 8.13
CA LEU A 148 13.39 -10.13 9.45
C LEU A 148 14.73 -9.43 9.32
N ASP A 149 14.75 -8.15 9.66
CA ASP A 149 15.91 -7.29 9.53
C ASP A 149 16.50 -6.95 10.88
N LEU A 150 17.81 -6.99 10.98
CA LEU A 150 18.56 -6.47 12.11
C LEU A 150 18.96 -5.03 11.82
N THR A 151 18.42 -4.11 12.62
CA THR A 151 18.78 -2.68 12.58
C THR A 151 19.77 -2.35 13.70
N ASN A 152 20.40 -1.17 13.62
CA ASN A 152 21.35 -0.68 14.61
C ASN A 152 22.63 -1.54 14.73
N ILE A 153 23.18 -1.93 13.60
CA ILE A 153 24.45 -2.67 13.52
C ILE A 153 25.58 -1.71 13.91
N ARG A 154 25.91 -1.67 15.23
CA ARG A 154 27.05 -0.89 15.70
C ARG A 154 28.37 -1.48 15.17
N PRO A 155 29.42 -0.67 14.92
CA PRO A 155 30.73 -1.16 14.47
C PRO A 155 31.33 -2.23 15.40
N GLN A 156 30.93 -2.23 16.67
CA GLN A 156 31.33 -3.21 17.69
C GLN A 156 30.74 -4.61 17.43
N PHE A 157 29.63 -4.72 16.70
CA PHE A 157 29.04 -5.99 16.27
C PHE A 157 29.89 -6.74 15.22
N ARG A 158 30.89 -6.04 14.64
CA ARG A 158 31.95 -6.67 13.82
C ARG A 158 33.00 -7.39 14.68
N SER A 159 32.58 -8.01 15.79
CA SER A 159 33.51 -8.80 16.61
C SER A 159 34.11 -9.94 15.75
N ARG A 160 35.39 -10.23 15.94
CA ARG A 160 36.15 -11.25 15.16
C ARG A 160 35.46 -12.63 15.13
N ARG A 161 34.60 -12.96 16.11
CA ARG A 161 33.84 -14.21 16.13
C ARG A 161 32.68 -14.23 15.13
N LEU A 162 31.91 -13.13 15.05
CA LEU A 162 30.80 -12.99 14.09
C LEU A 162 31.32 -12.85 12.65
N GLN A 163 32.40 -12.10 12.46
CA GLN A 163 32.99 -11.92 11.12
C GLN A 163 33.54 -13.24 10.56
N ARG A 164 34.01 -14.15 11.40
CA ARG A 164 34.53 -15.45 10.98
C ARG A 164 33.46 -16.46 10.56
N ASN A 165 32.27 -16.40 11.17
CA ASN A 165 31.18 -17.33 10.90
C ASN A 165 30.11 -16.75 9.97
N PHE A 166 29.99 -15.42 9.88
CA PHE A 166 28.93 -14.73 9.14
C PHE A 166 29.47 -13.57 8.31
N GLY A 167 30.75 -13.57 7.93
CA GLY A 167 31.38 -12.49 7.17
C GLY A 167 30.64 -12.16 5.87
N PHE A 168 30.12 -13.17 5.18
CA PHE A 168 29.34 -13.01 3.96
C PHE A 168 28.02 -12.25 4.15
N VAL A 169 27.46 -12.25 5.37
CA VAL A 169 26.18 -11.58 5.67
C VAL A 169 26.34 -10.07 5.66
N PHE A 170 27.54 -9.57 6.00
CA PHE A 170 27.84 -8.13 5.97
C PHE A 170 28.03 -7.57 4.56
N ASP A 171 28.15 -8.43 3.55
CA ASP A 171 28.19 -8.02 2.14
C ASP A 171 26.78 -7.69 1.62
N TYR A 172 25.74 -8.03 2.37
CA TYR A 172 24.33 -7.80 2.06
C TYR A 172 23.67 -6.71 2.91
N VAL A 173 24.46 -5.80 3.48
CA VAL A 173 23.92 -4.64 4.19
C VAL A 173 23.17 -3.76 3.19
N ASP A 174 21.87 -3.59 3.40
CA ASP A 174 21.01 -2.72 2.61
C ASP A 174 20.56 -1.52 3.44
N THR A 175 19.88 -0.57 2.82
CA THR A 175 19.35 0.61 3.49
C THR A 175 17.84 0.50 3.59
N SER A 176 17.31 0.62 4.81
CA SER A 176 15.86 0.53 5.04
C SER A 176 15.13 1.65 4.32
N ALA A 177 14.14 1.28 3.51
CA ALA A 177 13.25 2.23 2.87
C ALA A 177 12.35 2.98 3.87
N LEU A 178 12.19 2.45 5.11
CA LEU A 178 11.38 3.06 6.15
C LEU A 178 12.15 4.13 6.94
N THR A 179 13.44 3.92 7.17
CA THR A 179 14.24 4.73 8.11
C THR A 179 15.50 5.33 7.50
N GLY A 180 15.90 4.91 6.30
CA GLY A 180 17.18 5.30 5.70
C GLY A 180 18.40 4.73 6.44
N GLN A 181 18.21 3.84 7.42
CA GLN A 181 19.30 3.24 8.19
C GLN A 181 19.76 1.93 7.55
N ALA A 182 21.06 1.65 7.67
CA ALA A 182 21.61 0.37 7.26
C ALA A 182 20.99 -0.77 8.08
N TYR A 183 20.52 -1.79 7.40
CA TYR A 183 20.01 -3.02 8.01
C TYR A 183 20.63 -4.25 7.36
N LEU A 184 20.53 -5.36 8.05
CA LEU A 184 21.00 -6.66 7.59
C LEU A 184 19.82 -7.61 7.57
N PRO A 185 19.42 -8.15 6.41
CA PRO A 185 18.39 -9.18 6.38
C PRO A 185 18.91 -10.44 7.09
N ALA A 186 18.36 -10.72 8.27
CA ALA A 186 18.77 -11.85 9.09
C ALA A 186 18.06 -13.13 8.65
N MET A 187 16.81 -13.02 8.20
CA MET A 187 16.02 -14.15 7.73
C MET A 187 15.02 -13.69 6.68
N ILE A 188 14.92 -14.46 5.61
CA ILE A 188 13.86 -14.32 4.61
C ILE A 188 13.13 -15.67 4.53
N SER A 189 11.82 -15.65 4.72
CA SER A 189 10.96 -16.80 4.52
C SER A 189 9.94 -16.49 3.43
N GLU A 190 9.83 -17.39 2.47
CA GLU A 190 8.85 -17.29 1.38
C GLU A 190 8.04 -18.58 1.33
N SER A 191 6.74 -18.46 1.16
CA SER A 191 5.87 -19.61 0.99
C SER A 191 4.73 -19.33 0.01
N THR A 192 4.33 -20.37 -0.70
CA THR A 192 3.12 -20.37 -1.51
C THR A 192 2.20 -21.45 -0.99
N ALA A 193 0.94 -21.11 -0.74
CA ALA A 193 -0.04 -22.04 -0.22
C ALA A 193 -1.41 -21.87 -0.92
N ASP A 194 -2.19 -22.96 -0.96
CA ASP A 194 -3.60 -22.89 -1.30
C ASP A 194 -4.40 -22.83 0.00
N LEU A 195 -5.11 -21.73 0.20
CA LEU A 195 -5.98 -21.47 1.35
C LEU A 195 -7.42 -21.82 0.99
N TYR A 196 -8.04 -22.64 1.84
CA TYR A 196 -9.45 -22.99 1.77
C TYR A 196 -10.13 -22.56 3.06
N ARG A 197 -11.23 -21.84 2.95
CA ARG A 197 -12.00 -21.38 4.10
C ARG A 197 -13.48 -21.61 3.91
N SER A 198 -14.16 -21.99 4.99
CA SER A 198 -15.60 -22.06 5.10
C SER A 198 -16.02 -21.46 6.45
N SER A 199 -17.13 -20.71 6.45
CA SER A 199 -17.74 -20.19 7.67
C SER A 199 -18.74 -21.19 8.28
N ARG A 200 -19.31 -22.09 7.45
CA ARG A 200 -20.32 -23.09 7.88
C ARG A 200 -20.11 -24.43 7.17
N PRO A 201 -19.58 -25.44 7.89
CA PRO A 201 -18.95 -25.39 9.22
C PRO A 201 -17.68 -24.51 9.19
N ALA A 202 -17.32 -23.91 10.33
CA ALA A 202 -16.12 -23.11 10.44
C ALA A 202 -14.88 -23.98 10.17
N PHE A 203 -14.13 -23.65 9.13
CA PHE A 203 -13.01 -24.44 8.65
C PHE A 203 -12.00 -23.55 7.94
N LYS A 204 -10.73 -23.68 8.29
CA LYS A 204 -9.60 -23.06 7.59
C LYS A 204 -8.54 -24.13 7.37
N ARG A 205 -8.15 -24.35 6.12
CA ARG A 205 -7.07 -25.26 5.75
C ARG A 205 -6.11 -24.57 4.81
N GLU A 206 -4.86 -24.66 5.13
CA GLU A 206 -3.76 -24.16 4.30
C GLU A 206 -2.92 -25.36 3.83
N VAL A 207 -2.69 -25.44 2.54
CA VAL A 207 -1.88 -26.48 1.91
C VAL A 207 -0.65 -25.79 1.32
N ILE A 208 0.48 -25.90 2.01
CA ILE A 208 1.74 -25.35 1.55
C ILE A 208 2.19 -26.08 0.29
N ARG A 209 2.41 -25.38 -0.80
CA ARG A 209 2.87 -25.90 -2.09
C ARG A 209 4.37 -25.84 -2.23
N ALA A 210 4.95 -24.73 -1.78
CA ALA A 210 6.38 -24.51 -1.76
C ALA A 210 6.74 -23.59 -0.60
N SER A 211 7.89 -23.81 0.00
CA SER A 211 8.48 -22.89 0.97
C SER A 211 9.98 -22.84 0.84
N ARG A 212 10.56 -21.68 1.11
CA ARG A 212 11.99 -21.44 1.15
C ARG A 212 12.31 -20.54 2.33
N ILE A 213 13.32 -20.92 3.09
CA ILE A 213 13.87 -20.10 4.18
C ILE A 213 15.34 -19.92 3.90
N SER A 214 15.82 -18.69 4.01
CA SER A 214 17.24 -18.32 3.92
C SER A 214 17.61 -17.40 5.06
N GLY A 215 18.83 -17.48 5.57
CA GLY A 215 19.32 -16.68 6.70
C GLY A 215 19.94 -17.55 7.79
N VAL A 216 19.82 -17.10 9.04
CA VAL A 216 20.45 -17.77 10.20
C VAL A 216 19.92 -19.20 10.35
N GLU A 217 20.85 -20.16 10.41
CA GLU A 217 20.56 -21.62 10.39
C GLU A 217 19.89 -22.17 11.66
N ASP A 218 19.47 -21.33 12.60
CA ASP A 218 18.84 -21.80 13.84
C ASP A 218 17.38 -22.14 13.60
N ASN A 219 17.13 -23.38 13.16
CA ASN A 219 15.81 -23.93 12.81
C ASN A 219 14.73 -23.75 13.89
N PHE A 220 15.12 -23.57 15.15
CA PHE A 220 14.17 -23.41 16.27
C PHE A 220 13.58 -21.99 16.32
N ALA A 221 14.39 -20.98 16.09
CA ALA A 221 13.92 -19.58 16.01
C ALA A 221 13.03 -19.38 14.79
N ALA A 222 13.41 -19.91 13.62
CA ALA A 222 12.63 -19.84 12.39
C ALA A 222 11.24 -20.48 12.53
N ALA A 223 11.12 -21.64 13.19
CA ALA A 223 9.84 -22.33 13.39
C ALA A 223 8.91 -21.59 14.36
N GLN A 224 9.44 -20.94 15.40
CA GLN A 224 8.65 -20.10 16.31
C GLN A 224 8.16 -18.82 15.63
N PHE A 225 8.98 -18.22 14.77
CA PHE A 225 8.60 -17.02 14.02
C PHE A 225 7.60 -17.28 12.90
N THR A 226 7.67 -18.43 12.22
CA THR A 226 6.76 -18.73 11.11
C THR A 226 5.38 -19.22 11.55
N GLY A 227 5.25 -19.79 12.75
CA GLY A 227 4.00 -20.41 13.22
C GLY A 227 2.98 -19.46 13.86
N GLY A 228 3.38 -18.27 14.32
CA GLY A 228 2.52 -17.38 15.13
C GLY A 228 2.51 -15.92 14.70
N MET A 229 3.35 -15.50 13.78
CA MET A 229 3.52 -14.10 13.39
C MET A 229 2.67 -13.64 12.20
N HIS A 230 1.99 -14.54 11.52
CA HIS A 230 1.05 -14.18 10.48
C HIS A 230 -0.26 -13.70 11.13
N GLY A 231 -0.27 -12.45 11.60
CA GLY A 231 -1.51 -11.75 11.85
C GLY A 231 -2.23 -11.56 10.51
N ASP A 232 -3.43 -12.10 10.37
CA ASP A 232 -4.32 -11.74 9.27
C ASP A 232 -4.65 -10.24 9.42
N VAL A 233 -4.03 -9.40 8.60
CA VAL A 233 -4.29 -7.95 8.63
C VAL A 233 -5.65 -7.70 8.00
N ASN A 234 -6.69 -7.58 8.82
CA ASN A 234 -8.03 -7.26 8.36
C ASN A 234 -8.44 -5.87 8.85
N PHE A 235 -8.47 -4.90 7.94
CA PHE A 235 -8.89 -3.55 8.25
C PHE A 235 -10.38 -3.41 8.61
N TYR A 236 -11.21 -4.42 8.27
CA TYR A 236 -12.63 -4.42 8.65
C TYR A 236 -12.87 -4.80 10.11
N ASP A 237 -11.90 -5.42 10.78
CA ASP A 237 -11.99 -5.72 12.20
C ASP A 237 -11.92 -4.46 13.06
N ASN A 238 -12.39 -4.55 14.28
CA ASN A 238 -12.29 -3.43 15.20
C ASN A 238 -10.86 -3.20 15.69
N PHE A 239 -10.06 -4.27 15.73
CA PHE A 239 -8.64 -4.23 16.05
C PHE A 239 -7.87 -5.12 15.08
N ILE A 240 -6.67 -4.68 14.71
CA ILE A 240 -5.72 -5.43 13.92
C ILE A 240 -4.65 -5.97 14.86
N ASP A 241 -4.55 -7.30 14.95
CA ASP A 241 -3.58 -7.97 15.82
C ASP A 241 -2.28 -8.21 15.04
N ILE A 242 -1.20 -7.53 15.44
CA ILE A 242 0.12 -7.64 14.81
C ILE A 242 1.15 -7.82 15.91
N PHE A 243 1.93 -8.90 15.84
CA PHE A 243 2.98 -9.22 16.82
C PHE A 243 2.49 -9.15 18.28
N ASN A 244 1.29 -9.69 18.54
CA ASN A 244 0.62 -9.66 19.85
C ASN A 244 0.27 -8.23 20.36
N VAL A 245 0.25 -7.25 19.47
CA VAL A 245 -0.21 -5.89 19.76
C VAL A 245 -1.50 -5.62 19.02
N ARG A 246 -2.50 -5.09 19.73
CA ARG A 246 -3.83 -4.78 19.18
C ARG A 246 -3.91 -3.32 18.78
N PHE A 247 -3.80 -3.05 17.48
CA PHE A 247 -3.96 -1.70 16.92
C PHE A 247 -5.44 -1.43 16.63
N ALA A 248 -5.95 -0.26 17.02
CA ALA A 248 -7.29 0.14 16.62
C ALA A 248 -7.36 0.28 15.10
N SER A 249 -8.34 -0.37 14.46
CA SER A 249 -8.51 -0.24 13.02
C SER A 249 -9.16 1.11 12.65
N PRO A 250 -8.69 1.77 11.59
CA PRO A 250 -9.35 2.98 11.09
C PRO A 250 -10.74 2.72 10.50
N LEU A 251 -11.06 1.50 10.13
CA LEU A 251 -12.39 1.11 9.65
C LEU A 251 -13.22 0.39 10.73
N SER A 252 -12.79 0.45 12.00
CA SER A 252 -13.55 -0.11 13.11
C SER A 252 -14.90 0.62 13.30
N ASP A 253 -15.86 -0.06 13.92
CA ASP A 253 -17.16 0.51 14.25
C ASP A 253 -17.04 1.74 15.17
N GLY A 254 -16.00 1.73 16.04
CA GLY A 254 -15.65 2.84 16.93
C GLY A 254 -14.50 3.73 16.43
N GLY A 255 -14.11 3.64 15.17
CA GLY A 255 -12.93 4.32 14.64
C GLY A 255 -12.86 5.82 14.88
N ARG A 256 -14.04 6.49 14.92
CA ARG A 256 -14.14 7.92 15.22
C ARG A 256 -13.69 8.28 16.64
N ALA A 257 -13.61 7.35 17.58
CA ALA A 257 -13.07 7.60 18.90
C ALA A 257 -11.53 7.72 18.87
N PHE A 258 -10.88 7.01 17.97
CA PHE A 258 -9.43 6.94 17.86
C PHE A 258 -8.84 7.90 16.83
N TYR A 259 -9.60 8.20 15.75
CA TYR A 259 -9.08 8.90 14.58
C TYR A 259 -9.85 10.15 14.20
N ASN A 260 -9.13 11.12 13.64
CA ASN A 260 -9.69 12.18 12.78
C ASN A 260 -9.60 11.69 11.34
N TYR A 261 -10.65 11.94 10.55
CA TYR A 261 -10.73 11.53 9.16
C TYR A 261 -10.87 12.74 8.25
N PHE A 262 -10.26 12.66 7.08
CA PHE A 262 -10.26 13.71 6.07
C PHE A 262 -10.49 13.08 4.71
N LEU A 263 -11.53 13.52 4.01
CA LEU A 263 -11.70 13.20 2.60
C LEU A 263 -10.71 14.07 1.82
N VAL A 264 -9.66 13.43 1.28
CA VAL A 264 -8.56 14.14 0.60
C VAL A 264 -8.90 14.37 -0.85
N ASP A 265 -9.41 13.31 -1.52
CA ASP A 265 -9.67 13.35 -2.95
C ASP A 265 -10.68 12.26 -3.35
N SER A 266 -11.12 12.32 -4.60
CA SER A 266 -11.82 11.22 -5.26
C SER A 266 -11.28 11.05 -6.68
N MET A 267 -10.88 9.81 -7.02
CA MET A 267 -10.34 9.48 -8.34
C MET A 267 -11.19 8.39 -9.00
N VAL A 268 -11.10 8.26 -10.31
CA VAL A 268 -11.65 7.07 -11.01
C VAL A 268 -10.50 6.22 -11.48
N THR A 269 -10.46 4.98 -11.00
CA THR A 269 -9.48 3.96 -11.39
C THR A 269 -10.24 2.79 -11.98
N GLU A 270 -9.85 2.34 -13.18
CA GLU A 270 -10.51 1.23 -13.88
C GLU A 270 -12.04 1.41 -14.03
N GLY A 271 -12.50 2.65 -14.26
CA GLY A 271 -13.92 2.98 -14.41
C GLY A 271 -14.70 3.05 -13.08
N ARG A 272 -14.05 2.94 -11.93
CA ARG A 272 -14.64 3.01 -10.59
C ARG A 272 -14.24 4.29 -9.89
N LYS A 273 -15.19 4.99 -9.32
CA LYS A 273 -14.90 6.15 -8.46
C LYS A 273 -14.44 5.67 -7.09
N ILE A 274 -13.28 6.13 -6.66
CA ILE A 274 -12.62 5.77 -5.41
C ILE A 274 -12.51 7.02 -4.54
N TYR A 275 -12.91 6.93 -3.28
CA TYR A 275 -12.71 7.97 -2.28
C TYR A 275 -11.39 7.73 -1.54
N LYS A 276 -10.53 8.73 -1.50
CA LYS A 276 -9.29 8.72 -0.72
C LYS A 276 -9.54 9.40 0.62
N ILE A 277 -9.49 8.62 1.68
CA ILE A 277 -9.69 9.09 3.05
C ILE A 277 -8.38 8.95 3.82
N ARG A 278 -7.87 10.06 4.34
CA ARG A 278 -6.79 10.06 5.30
C ARG A 278 -7.33 9.92 6.71
N PHE A 279 -6.66 9.14 7.54
CA PHE A 279 -6.94 9.03 8.96
C PHE A 279 -5.70 9.35 9.79
N HIS A 280 -5.88 10.08 10.87
CA HIS A 280 -4.81 10.50 11.78
C HIS A 280 -5.26 10.27 13.23
N PRO A 281 -4.42 9.67 14.10
CA PRO A 281 -4.82 9.37 15.47
C PRO A 281 -5.06 10.65 16.29
N LYS A 282 -6.09 10.62 17.11
CA LYS A 282 -6.41 11.71 18.06
C LYS A 282 -5.44 11.72 19.24
N ARG A 283 -4.95 10.55 19.65
CA ARG A 283 -4.05 10.36 20.80
C ARG A 283 -3.09 9.20 20.50
N LEU A 284 -1.89 9.25 21.06
CA LEU A 284 -0.84 8.24 20.89
C LEU A 284 -0.69 7.33 22.13
N THR A 285 -1.65 7.37 23.06
CA THR A 285 -1.62 6.59 24.31
C THR A 285 -2.02 5.13 24.13
N THR A 286 -2.61 4.80 23.01
CA THR A 286 -3.01 3.43 22.62
C THR A 286 -2.34 3.07 21.30
N PRO A 287 -2.15 1.78 20.99
CA PRO A 287 -1.68 1.37 19.68
C PRO A 287 -2.66 1.82 18.59
N VAL A 288 -2.23 2.78 17.79
CA VAL A 288 -2.98 3.38 16.68
C VAL A 288 -2.09 3.50 15.46
N LEU A 289 -2.72 3.70 14.30
CA LEU A 289 -2.08 3.83 13.01
C LEU A 289 -2.31 5.23 12.44
N ASP A 290 -1.46 5.67 11.53
CA ASP A 290 -1.61 6.87 10.72
C ASP A 290 -1.51 6.50 9.26
N GLY A 291 -2.44 6.97 8.41
CA GLY A 291 -2.41 6.54 7.01
C GLY A 291 -3.60 6.95 6.18
N GLU A 292 -3.82 6.19 5.12
CA GLU A 292 -4.86 6.42 4.12
C GLU A 292 -5.61 5.13 3.79
N VAL A 293 -6.88 5.27 3.45
CA VAL A 293 -7.71 4.20 2.89
C VAL A 293 -8.38 4.71 1.62
N ASN A 294 -8.42 3.85 0.62
CA ASN A 294 -9.11 4.06 -0.64
C ASN A 294 -10.37 3.20 -0.67
N ILE A 295 -11.52 3.83 -0.83
CA ILE A 295 -12.84 3.20 -0.73
C ILE A 295 -13.58 3.30 -2.05
N ASP A 296 -14.04 2.18 -2.60
CA ASP A 296 -14.92 2.15 -3.78
C ASP A 296 -16.26 2.81 -3.48
N SER A 297 -16.66 3.76 -4.32
CA SER A 297 -17.87 4.56 -4.07
C SER A 297 -19.18 3.79 -4.24
N ALA A 298 -19.18 2.73 -5.05
CA ALA A 298 -20.38 1.96 -5.36
C ALA A 298 -20.67 0.88 -4.31
N SER A 299 -19.63 0.16 -3.89
CA SER A 299 -19.74 -0.95 -2.94
C SER A 299 -19.37 -0.58 -1.50
N TYR A 300 -18.71 0.57 -1.29
CA TYR A 300 -18.06 0.95 -0.05
C TYR A 300 -17.01 -0.06 0.42
N ALA A 301 -16.45 -0.83 -0.51
CA ALA A 301 -15.37 -1.76 -0.22
C ALA A 301 -14.03 -1.04 -0.10
N LEU A 302 -13.17 -1.57 0.76
CA LEU A 302 -11.77 -1.17 0.83
C LEU A 302 -11.05 -1.63 -0.43
N GLN A 303 -10.58 -0.71 -1.25
CA GLN A 303 -9.72 -1.00 -2.39
C GLN A 303 -8.27 -1.17 -1.93
N SER A 304 -7.79 -0.23 -1.11
CA SER A 304 -6.44 -0.32 -0.55
C SER A 304 -6.33 0.46 0.76
N ALA A 305 -5.39 0.06 1.59
CA ALA A 305 -4.98 0.78 2.78
C ALA A 305 -3.47 0.84 2.86
N SER A 306 -2.94 1.99 3.24
CA SER A 306 -1.54 2.14 3.63
C SER A 306 -1.50 2.83 4.98
N ALA A 307 -0.88 2.19 5.96
CA ALA A 307 -0.89 2.64 7.34
C ALA A 307 0.46 2.39 8.00
N ARG A 308 0.85 3.27 8.91
CA ARG A 308 2.07 3.14 9.68
C ARG A 308 1.83 3.44 11.15
N MET A 309 2.66 2.90 12.00
CA MET A 309 2.70 3.28 13.41
C MET A 309 3.34 4.67 13.55
N PRO A 310 2.63 5.66 14.11
CA PRO A 310 3.20 7.00 14.30
C PRO A 310 4.30 7.00 15.36
N LYS A 311 5.27 7.90 15.21
CA LYS A 311 6.29 8.15 16.22
C LYS A 311 5.60 8.54 17.56
N GLY A 312 5.99 7.93 18.67
CA GLY A 312 5.40 8.20 20.00
C GLY A 312 4.38 7.16 20.47
N VAL A 313 3.92 6.27 19.61
CA VAL A 313 3.24 5.05 20.07
C VAL A 313 4.30 4.11 20.64
N ASN A 314 4.17 3.81 21.93
CA ASN A 314 5.11 2.92 22.60
C ASN A 314 4.62 1.48 22.52
N VAL A 315 5.29 0.71 21.70
CA VAL A 315 5.08 -0.73 21.57
C VAL A 315 6.41 -1.43 21.81
N ASN A 316 6.72 -1.64 23.04
CA ASN A 316 7.95 -2.18 23.69
C ASN A 316 9.15 -2.51 22.79
N TRP A 317 8.99 -3.27 21.72
CA TRP A 317 10.06 -3.81 20.87
C TRP A 317 9.89 -3.51 19.36
N ILE A 318 8.74 -2.97 18.96
CA ILE A 318 8.49 -2.51 17.57
C ILE A 318 8.87 -1.03 17.48
N ARG A 319 9.82 -0.71 16.62
CA ARG A 319 10.23 0.68 16.36
C ARG A 319 9.43 1.29 15.21
N HIS A 320 9.27 0.52 14.15
CA HIS A 320 8.54 0.93 12.96
C HIS A 320 7.62 -0.21 12.53
N LEU A 321 6.43 0.14 12.11
CA LEU A 321 5.45 -0.76 11.53
C LEU A 321 4.78 -0.05 10.37
N MET A 322 4.70 -0.74 9.23
CA MET A 322 3.97 -0.32 8.06
C MET A 322 3.11 -1.46 7.55
N LEU A 323 1.89 -1.14 7.17
CA LEU A 323 0.89 -2.07 6.66
C LEU A 323 0.39 -1.55 5.32
N ASP A 324 0.48 -2.37 4.29
CA ASP A 324 -0.14 -2.12 3.00
C ASP A 324 -1.08 -3.27 2.65
N ASN A 325 -2.28 -2.92 2.23
CA ASN A 325 -3.31 -3.85 1.84
C ASN A 325 -3.89 -3.43 0.49
N GLU A 326 -4.07 -4.37 -0.41
CA GLU A 326 -4.71 -4.16 -1.70
C GLU A 326 -5.79 -5.21 -1.93
N ASN A 327 -6.99 -4.74 -2.31
CA ASN A 327 -8.11 -5.59 -2.66
C ASN A 327 -8.58 -5.27 -4.08
N ARG A 328 -9.10 -6.28 -4.77
CA ARG A 328 -9.68 -6.13 -6.11
C ARG A 328 -11.06 -6.76 -6.18
N PRO A 329 -11.93 -6.26 -7.06
CA PRO A 329 -13.19 -6.92 -7.32
C PRO A 329 -12.96 -8.31 -7.90
N ALA A 330 -13.65 -9.27 -7.31
CA ALA A 330 -13.68 -10.67 -7.74
C ALA A 330 -15.09 -11.04 -8.26
N ASP A 331 -15.36 -12.31 -8.45
CA ASP A 331 -16.66 -12.79 -8.93
C ASP A 331 -17.84 -12.31 -8.08
N LYS A 332 -18.98 -12.05 -8.72
CA LYS A 332 -20.25 -11.65 -8.07
C LYS A 332 -20.18 -10.30 -7.34
N GLY A 333 -19.27 -9.40 -7.73
CA GLY A 333 -19.15 -8.08 -7.13
C GLY A 333 -18.54 -8.06 -5.73
N ARG A 334 -18.02 -9.17 -5.27
CA ARG A 334 -17.28 -9.27 -4.00
C ARG A 334 -15.86 -8.76 -4.18
N TRP A 335 -15.31 -8.16 -3.12
CA TRP A 335 -13.92 -7.72 -3.09
C TRP A 335 -13.07 -8.78 -2.41
N PHE A 336 -11.85 -8.97 -2.94
CA PHE A 336 -10.93 -9.97 -2.42
C PHE A 336 -9.53 -9.40 -2.28
N ARG A 337 -8.85 -9.78 -1.22
CA ARG A 337 -7.48 -9.41 -0.94
C ARG A 337 -6.55 -10.03 -1.99
N VAL A 338 -5.74 -9.19 -2.64
CA VAL A 338 -4.75 -9.63 -3.62
C VAL A 338 -3.33 -9.44 -3.13
N ARG A 339 -3.14 -8.54 -2.15
CA ARG A 339 -1.84 -8.28 -1.55
C ARG A 339 -1.97 -7.74 -0.14
N ASP A 340 -1.15 -8.28 0.76
CA ASP A 340 -0.83 -7.71 2.05
C ASP A 340 0.69 -7.62 2.21
N ARG A 341 1.14 -6.52 2.79
CA ARG A 341 2.51 -6.33 3.23
C ARG A 341 2.50 -5.85 4.66
N VAL A 342 3.28 -6.50 5.50
CA VAL A 342 3.61 -6.06 6.85
C VAL A 342 5.11 -5.86 6.91
N SER A 343 5.56 -4.64 7.15
CA SER A 343 6.98 -4.32 7.35
C SER A 343 7.16 -3.83 8.77
N ALA A 344 8.06 -4.44 9.52
CA ALA A 344 8.32 -4.08 10.91
C ALA A 344 9.82 -4.06 11.21
N GLU A 345 10.24 -3.07 11.98
CA GLU A 345 11.57 -2.99 12.54
C GLU A 345 11.52 -3.18 14.05
N PHE A 346 12.40 -4.04 14.57
CA PHE A 346 12.45 -4.39 15.98
C PHE A 346 13.70 -3.82 16.64
N SER A 347 13.55 -3.37 17.90
CA SER A 347 14.71 -3.06 18.73
C SER A 347 15.17 -4.31 19.46
N VAL A 348 16.38 -4.78 19.15
CA VAL A 348 17.05 -5.77 19.97
C VAL A 348 17.76 -5.00 21.09
N SER A 349 17.19 -5.03 22.32
CA SER A 349 17.90 -4.59 23.51
C SER A 349 18.80 -5.75 23.93
N THR A 350 20.10 -5.67 23.64
CA THR A 350 21.06 -6.46 24.39
C THR A 350 21.12 -5.82 25.79
N ALA A 351 20.47 -6.44 26.77
CA ALA A 351 20.73 -6.14 28.16
C ALA A 351 22.21 -6.41 28.39
N ASP A 352 22.99 -5.37 28.61
CA ASP A 352 24.30 -5.49 29.21
C ASP A 352 24.06 -6.04 30.63
N SER A 353 24.29 -7.32 30.81
CA SER A 353 24.51 -7.88 32.15
C SER A 353 25.88 -7.38 32.58
N SER A 354 25.88 -6.27 33.31
CA SER A 354 26.98 -5.83 34.17
C SER A 354 27.15 -6.75 35.38
#